data_5f358661da3abea3822d4f9ba2d25bdc
#
_entry.id   5f358661da3abea3822d4f9ba2d25bdc
#
_cell.length_a   1.000
_cell.length_b   1.000
_cell.length_c   1.000
_cell.angle_alpha   90.00
_cell.angle_beta   90.00
_cell.angle_gamma   90.00
#
_symmetry.space_group_name_H-M   'P 1'
#
loop_
_entity.id
_entity.type
_entity.pdbx_description
1 polymer ?
#
loop_
_entity_poly.entity_id
_entity_poly.type
_entity_poly.pdbx_seq_one_letter_code
_entity_poly.pdbx_strand_id
1 'polypeptide(L)'
;MKIKALKHLLSNSLLMAAITSLLLTGAHARTWTSADGAKTFEGELLSYDPATGAVGVTLAGGKAMKFSQKALSEADIAFLEKQGKVEAPIAGKSSAGKIDADPKNLFKPHDGKPADMSKPVQVFILMGQSNALGAGKVANLETVVKQNKKYPYLLDGAGNWVVRQDVRNVRVMCSGAGPWKLYNNEWMTISGKTMGPEFGIGFPLGNAIDAPVMILKSCIGNRALSWDLLPPGADGYAGNLATPRKPKDVKDWYAGVQYDGDVRAALDVLADLKTYYPDAKKYEVAGFFFWQGEKDCGKAEWADAYEKNLVQFIKALRKDFEAPNAKFVLATLGEHTKGCGNKVFDAHMAVDGKKGKYPEFKGNVATVYSNPLSMGGSGNGHYGGNPETYMNVGEAMGQAMVELLKN
;
A
#
# COMPACT_ATOMS: atom_id res chain seq x y z
N MET A 1 -47.25 -34.91 -42.29
CA MET A 1 -48.39 -35.66 -41.69
C MET A 1 -48.37 -35.43 -40.22
N LYS A 2 -49.41 -34.69 -39.74
CA LYS A 2 -50.13 -34.70 -38.46
C LYS A 2 -49.28 -34.74 -37.17
N ILE A 3 -49.21 -33.60 -36.38
CA ILE A 3 -50.20 -33.04 -35.45
C ILE A 3 -50.38 -33.90 -34.19
N LYS A 4 -50.04 -33.31 -32.99
CA LYS A 4 -50.76 -33.00 -31.77
C LYS A 4 -49.77 -33.01 -30.59
N ALA A 5 -49.49 -31.94 -29.95
CA ALA A 5 -50.22 -31.18 -28.91
C ALA A 5 -50.79 -32.01 -27.77
N LEU A 6 -50.27 -31.83 -26.56
CA LEU A 6 -51.11 -31.73 -25.37
C LEU A 6 -50.39 -30.98 -24.26
N LYS A 7 -51.10 -30.02 -23.74
CA LYS A 7 -50.88 -29.23 -22.51
C LYS A 7 -51.21 -30.08 -21.26
N HIS A 8 -50.56 -29.79 -20.16
CA HIS A 8 -51.14 -29.58 -18.81
C HIS A 8 -50.00 -29.45 -17.80
N LEU A 9 -49.95 -28.49 -17.10
CA LEU A 9 -50.57 -27.73 -16.02
C LEU A 9 -49.67 -27.74 -14.77
N LEU A 10 -49.20 -26.60 -14.43
CA LEU A 10 -49.13 -25.95 -13.10
C LEU A 10 -48.69 -26.80 -11.90
N SER A 11 -47.54 -26.40 -11.32
CA SER A 11 -47.51 -26.15 -9.88
C SER A 11 -46.41 -25.14 -9.56
N ASN A 12 -46.85 -24.03 -8.97
CA ASN A 12 -46.05 -22.95 -8.42
C ASN A 12 -45.18 -23.46 -7.24
N SER A 13 -43.92 -23.10 -7.25
CA SER A 13 -43.19 -22.87 -6.03
C SER A 13 -42.14 -21.80 -6.32
N LEU A 14 -42.51 -20.55 -6.06
CA LEU A 14 -41.58 -19.43 -5.89
C LEU A 14 -40.68 -19.74 -4.69
N LEU A 15 -39.45 -20.14 -4.94
CA LEU A 15 -38.39 -20.01 -3.93
C LEU A 15 -37.66 -18.71 -4.22
N MET A 16 -38.09 -17.64 -3.56
CA MET A 16 -37.32 -16.38 -3.46
C MET A 16 -36.01 -16.70 -2.70
N ALA A 17 -34.94 -16.90 -3.44
CA ALA A 17 -33.61 -16.76 -2.86
C ALA A 17 -33.38 -15.26 -2.63
N ALA A 18 -33.55 -14.82 -1.40
CA ALA A 18 -33.09 -13.52 -0.94
C ALA A 18 -31.57 -13.50 -1.06
N ILE A 19 -31.08 -12.92 -2.15
CA ILE A 19 -29.69 -12.50 -2.27
C ILE A 19 -29.56 -11.31 -1.34
N THR A 20 -29.11 -11.57 -0.11
CA THR A 20 -28.60 -10.54 0.79
C THR A 20 -27.28 -10.06 0.19
N SER A 21 -27.35 -9.09 -0.72
CA SER A 21 -26.20 -8.31 -1.10
C SER A 21 -25.74 -7.56 0.15
N LEU A 22 -24.70 -8.06 0.78
CA LEU A 22 -23.93 -7.33 1.77
C LEU A 22 -23.25 -6.18 1.01
N LEU A 23 -23.93 -5.05 0.95
CA LEU A 23 -23.34 -3.78 0.56
C LEU A 23 -22.26 -3.47 1.61
N LEU A 24 -21.00 -3.69 1.27
CA LEU A 24 -19.91 -2.99 1.92
C LEU A 24 -20.11 -1.51 1.61
N THR A 25 -20.75 -0.80 2.53
CA THR A 25 -20.83 0.65 2.47
C THR A 25 -19.47 1.20 2.83
N GLY A 26 -18.70 1.60 1.81
CA GLY A 26 -17.57 2.49 2.01
C GLY A 26 -18.06 3.71 2.82
N ALA A 27 -17.35 4.08 3.88
CA ALA A 27 -17.67 5.23 4.70
C ALA A 27 -17.45 6.49 3.86
N HIS A 28 -18.50 6.97 3.22
CA HIS A 28 -18.51 8.27 2.55
C HIS A 28 -18.82 9.36 3.57
N ALA A 29 -18.17 10.52 3.45
CA ALA A 29 -18.53 11.71 4.19
C ALA A 29 -20.02 12.00 3.97
N ARG A 30 -20.76 12.21 5.06
CA ARG A 30 -22.18 12.55 5.03
C ARG A 30 -22.43 13.81 5.84
N THR A 31 -23.52 14.47 5.53
CA THR A 31 -24.03 15.58 6.35
C THR A 31 -24.73 15.01 7.58
N TRP A 32 -24.29 15.41 8.75
CA TRP A 32 -24.88 15.13 10.05
C TRP A 32 -25.67 16.35 10.51
N THR A 33 -26.84 16.15 11.09
CA THR A 33 -27.73 17.22 11.53
C THR A 33 -27.96 17.13 13.04
N SER A 34 -27.92 18.26 13.72
CA SER A 34 -28.23 18.32 15.16
C SER A 34 -29.70 17.97 15.45
N ALA A 35 -29.98 17.53 16.69
CA ALA A 35 -31.33 17.11 17.12
C ALA A 35 -32.41 18.19 16.91
N ASP A 36 -32.05 19.46 17.03
CA ASP A 36 -32.91 20.61 16.79
C ASP A 36 -32.98 21.05 15.33
N GLY A 37 -32.25 20.38 14.42
CA GLY A 37 -32.19 20.73 13.00
C GLY A 37 -31.40 22.00 12.68
N ALA A 38 -30.90 22.72 13.70
CA ALA A 38 -30.33 24.05 13.53
C ALA A 38 -28.90 24.07 13.00
N LYS A 39 -28.15 22.96 13.12
CA LYS A 39 -26.75 22.87 12.74
C LYS A 39 -26.49 21.60 11.94
N THR A 40 -25.62 21.73 10.93
CA THR A 40 -25.12 20.59 10.15
C THR A 40 -23.61 20.63 10.08
N PHE A 41 -22.99 19.46 9.87
CA PHE A 41 -21.58 19.33 9.59
C PHE A 41 -21.31 18.12 8.71
N GLU A 42 -20.25 18.16 7.92
CA GLU A 42 -19.79 17.06 7.10
C GLU A 42 -18.76 16.20 7.83
N GLY A 43 -18.92 14.88 7.76
CA GLY A 43 -17.96 13.96 8.35
C GLY A 43 -18.25 12.49 8.05
N GLU A 44 -17.24 11.67 8.20
CA GLU A 44 -17.30 10.21 8.03
C GLU A 44 -17.56 9.53 9.39
N LEU A 45 -18.45 8.54 9.44
CA LEU A 45 -18.69 7.75 10.65
C LEU A 45 -17.42 6.96 10.99
N LEU A 46 -16.84 7.29 12.14
CA LEU A 46 -15.64 6.63 12.67
C LEU A 46 -15.99 5.48 13.61
N SER A 47 -16.99 5.68 14.47
CA SER A 47 -17.44 4.68 15.43
C SER A 47 -18.87 4.92 15.87
N TYR A 48 -19.58 3.84 16.22
CA TYR A 48 -20.88 3.88 16.87
C TYR A 48 -21.02 2.70 17.82
N ASP A 49 -21.45 2.98 19.04
CA ASP A 49 -21.78 1.96 20.02
C ASP A 49 -23.26 2.09 20.39
N PRO A 50 -24.13 1.18 19.92
CA PRO A 50 -25.57 1.22 20.20
C PRO A 50 -25.88 1.02 21.67
N ALA A 51 -25.02 0.38 22.47
CA ALA A 51 -25.27 0.14 23.89
C ALA A 51 -25.12 1.43 24.73
N THR A 52 -24.20 2.31 24.35
CA THR A 52 -23.92 3.57 25.04
C THR A 52 -24.46 4.80 24.30
N GLY A 53 -24.79 4.66 23.02
CA GLY A 53 -25.15 5.74 22.12
C GLY A 53 -23.98 6.67 21.78
N ALA A 54 -22.73 6.21 21.97
CA ALA A 54 -21.54 7.00 21.65
C ALA A 54 -21.26 6.97 20.14
N VAL A 55 -21.09 8.16 19.54
CA VAL A 55 -20.79 8.34 18.10
C VAL A 55 -19.44 9.02 17.95
N GLY A 56 -18.59 8.50 17.11
CA GLY A 56 -17.35 9.12 16.64
C GLY A 56 -17.47 9.46 15.16
N VAL A 57 -17.05 10.66 14.76
CA VAL A 57 -17.05 11.14 13.38
C VAL A 57 -15.71 11.79 13.08
N THR A 58 -15.18 11.56 11.88
CA THR A 58 -14.01 12.27 11.36
C THR A 58 -14.46 13.41 10.46
N LEU A 59 -14.14 14.65 10.82
CA LEU A 59 -14.45 15.85 10.04
C LEU A 59 -13.52 16.00 8.83
N ALA A 60 -13.92 16.80 7.86
CA ALA A 60 -13.02 17.28 6.79
C ALA A 60 -11.77 17.90 7.42
N GLY A 61 -10.58 17.40 7.03
CA GLY A 61 -9.30 17.77 7.69
C GLY A 61 -8.79 16.78 8.74
N GLY A 62 -9.47 15.62 8.95
CA GLY A 62 -8.97 14.51 9.76
C GLY A 62 -9.18 14.67 11.28
N LYS A 63 -9.86 15.73 11.74
CA LYS A 63 -10.16 15.94 13.15
C LYS A 63 -11.29 15.00 13.60
N ALA A 64 -11.01 14.11 14.56
CA ALA A 64 -12.04 13.27 15.15
C ALA A 64 -12.88 14.07 16.17
N MET A 65 -14.21 13.86 16.13
CA MET A 65 -15.17 14.42 17.06
C MET A 65 -15.99 13.28 17.68
N LYS A 66 -16.22 13.32 19.00
CA LYS A 66 -17.05 12.35 19.71
C LYS A 66 -18.22 13.05 20.37
N PHE A 67 -19.40 12.47 20.29
CA PHE A 67 -20.64 12.99 20.90
C PHE A 67 -21.64 11.85 21.12
N SER A 68 -22.77 12.15 21.78
CA SER A 68 -23.85 11.19 21.97
C SER A 68 -24.81 11.24 20.75
N GLN A 69 -25.34 10.09 20.33
CA GLN A 69 -26.40 10.02 19.33
C GLN A 69 -27.61 10.91 19.64
N LYS A 70 -27.87 11.20 20.93
CA LYS A 70 -28.94 12.12 21.35
C LYS A 70 -28.77 13.56 20.84
N ALA A 71 -27.57 13.91 20.39
CA ALA A 71 -27.30 15.22 19.80
C ALA A 71 -27.62 15.28 18.30
N LEU A 72 -28.07 14.17 17.68
CA LEU A 72 -28.35 14.06 16.26
C LEU A 72 -29.84 14.02 15.96
N SER A 73 -30.20 14.33 14.71
CA SER A 73 -31.55 14.20 14.18
C SER A 73 -32.00 12.73 14.20
N GLU A 74 -33.35 12.53 14.24
CA GLU A 74 -33.93 11.18 14.16
C GLU A 74 -33.49 10.41 12.91
N ALA A 75 -33.32 11.08 11.78
CA ALA A 75 -32.84 10.49 10.54
C ALA A 75 -31.39 9.97 10.66
N ASP A 76 -30.51 10.69 11.38
CA ASP A 76 -29.14 10.28 11.63
C ASP A 76 -29.06 9.16 12.66
N ILE A 77 -29.93 9.16 13.66
CA ILE A 77 -30.04 8.06 14.63
C ILE A 77 -30.50 6.79 13.91
N ALA A 78 -31.53 6.85 13.08
CA ALA A 78 -31.99 5.70 12.29
C ALA A 78 -30.91 5.16 11.34
N PHE A 79 -30.08 6.04 10.77
CA PHE A 79 -28.92 5.64 10.00
C PHE A 79 -27.92 4.87 10.86
N LEU A 80 -27.56 5.37 12.06
CA LEU A 80 -26.63 4.72 12.97
C LEU A 80 -27.14 3.33 13.41
N GLU A 81 -28.41 3.23 13.77
CA GLU A 81 -29.03 1.97 14.17
C GLU A 81 -28.98 0.92 13.05
N LYS A 82 -29.18 1.34 11.79
CA LYS A 82 -29.05 0.48 10.62
C LYS A 82 -27.62 0.00 10.39
N GLN A 83 -26.58 0.79 10.75
CA GLN A 83 -25.18 0.39 10.66
C GLN A 83 -24.81 -0.66 11.72
N GLY A 84 -25.53 -0.69 12.86
CA GLY A 84 -25.15 -1.50 14.02
C GLY A 84 -23.88 -0.99 14.68
N LYS A 85 -23.22 -1.83 15.49
CA LYS A 85 -21.98 -1.45 16.17
C LYS A 85 -20.86 -1.21 15.14
N VAL A 86 -20.35 0.02 15.11
CA VAL A 86 -19.18 0.43 14.33
C VAL A 86 -18.05 0.70 15.29
N GLU A 87 -17.01 -0.12 15.28
CA GLU A 87 -15.81 0.11 16.08
C GLU A 87 -14.90 1.07 15.33
N ALA A 88 -14.46 2.11 16.04
CA ALA A 88 -13.38 2.95 15.51
C ALA A 88 -12.19 2.06 15.16
N PRO A 89 -11.49 2.29 14.05
CA PRO A 89 -10.21 1.67 13.83
C PRO A 89 -9.36 1.95 15.07
N ILE A 90 -8.92 0.90 15.76
CA ILE A 90 -8.13 1.06 16.98
C ILE A 90 -6.84 1.77 16.56
N ALA A 91 -6.73 3.04 16.88
CA ALA A 91 -5.49 3.77 16.69
C ALA A 91 -4.39 3.03 17.48
N GLY A 92 -3.49 2.36 16.76
CA GLY A 92 -2.26 1.88 17.35
C GLY A 92 -2.13 0.38 17.62
N LYS A 93 -3.04 -0.51 17.19
CA LYS A 93 -2.70 -1.95 17.18
C LYS A 93 -2.93 -2.51 15.78
N SER A 94 -1.84 -2.72 15.05
CA SER A 94 -1.82 -3.58 13.87
C SER A 94 -2.35 -4.97 14.24
N SER A 95 -3.17 -5.56 13.38
CA SER A 95 -3.61 -6.94 13.53
C SER A 95 -2.47 -7.95 13.30
N ALA A 96 -1.26 -7.45 13.00
CA ALA A 96 -0.03 -8.23 12.80
C ALA A 96 0.40 -9.06 14.03
N GLY A 97 -0.28 -8.92 15.16
CA GLY A 97 0.12 -9.60 16.38
C GLY A 97 1.34 -8.94 17.03
N LYS A 98 2.16 -9.77 17.70
CA LYS A 98 3.40 -9.28 18.32
C LYS A 98 4.46 -9.03 17.24
N ILE A 99 5.02 -7.82 17.20
CA ILE A 99 6.13 -7.46 16.32
C ILE A 99 7.46 -7.75 17.04
N ASP A 100 8.27 -8.63 16.49
CA ASP A 100 9.66 -8.83 16.92
C ASP A 100 10.58 -7.86 16.19
N ALA A 101 10.94 -6.79 16.83
CA ALA A 101 11.81 -5.78 16.26
C ALA A 101 13.21 -5.77 16.89
N ASP A 102 13.65 -6.89 17.46
CA ASP A 102 15.06 -7.03 17.81
C ASP A 102 15.91 -7.08 16.52
N PRO A 103 16.83 -6.13 16.31
CA PRO A 103 17.66 -6.09 15.10
C PRO A 103 18.41 -7.41 14.84
N LYS A 104 18.74 -8.16 15.90
CA LYS A 104 19.42 -9.46 15.78
C LYS A 104 18.55 -10.53 15.14
N ASN A 105 17.23 -10.38 15.22
CA ASN A 105 16.26 -11.33 14.67
C ASN A 105 15.83 -11.00 13.24
N LEU A 106 15.93 -9.75 12.82
CA LEU A 106 15.42 -9.31 11.52
C LEU A 106 16.09 -9.98 10.33
N PHE A 107 17.37 -10.31 10.45
CA PHE A 107 18.18 -10.88 9.37
C PHE A 107 18.74 -12.26 9.72
N LYS A 108 18.06 -12.99 10.60
CA LYS A 108 18.39 -14.41 10.85
C LYS A 108 17.84 -15.29 9.71
N PRO A 109 18.45 -16.47 9.49
CA PRO A 109 17.89 -17.46 8.59
C PRO A 109 16.42 -17.80 8.97
N HIS A 110 15.59 -17.98 7.96
CA HIS A 110 14.21 -18.39 8.15
C HIS A 110 14.15 -19.86 8.60
N ASP A 111 13.21 -20.19 9.48
CA ASP A 111 13.04 -21.52 10.04
C ASP A 111 12.31 -22.52 9.11
N GLY A 112 11.93 -22.08 7.90
CA GLY A 112 11.25 -22.88 6.88
C GLY A 112 9.76 -23.09 7.11
N LYS A 113 9.18 -22.55 8.18
CA LYS A 113 7.76 -22.77 8.50
C LYS A 113 6.86 -21.79 7.73
N PRO A 114 5.69 -22.25 7.29
CA PRO A 114 4.66 -21.36 6.79
C PRO A 114 4.11 -20.46 7.90
N ALA A 115 3.57 -19.29 7.52
CA ALA A 115 2.85 -18.44 8.45
C ALA A 115 1.50 -19.06 8.88
N ASP A 116 0.98 -18.57 10.00
CA ASP A 116 -0.37 -18.92 10.48
C ASP A 116 -1.43 -18.21 9.62
N MET A 117 -2.02 -18.95 8.68
CA MET A 117 -3.05 -18.46 7.75
C MET A 117 -4.39 -18.13 8.44
N SER A 118 -4.55 -18.39 9.72
CA SER A 118 -5.72 -17.95 10.48
C SER A 118 -5.69 -16.44 10.78
N LYS A 119 -4.50 -15.84 10.73
CA LYS A 119 -4.26 -14.40 10.93
C LYS A 119 -4.49 -13.62 9.65
N PRO A 120 -4.83 -12.30 9.74
CA PRO A 120 -4.93 -11.45 8.55
C PRO A 120 -3.60 -11.35 7.80
N VAL A 121 -3.66 -11.44 6.48
CA VAL A 121 -2.48 -11.17 5.65
C VAL A 121 -2.07 -9.72 5.82
N GLN A 122 -0.82 -9.49 6.23
CA GLN A 122 -0.24 -8.16 6.37
C GLN A 122 0.30 -7.71 5.01
N VAL A 123 -0.38 -6.75 4.39
CA VAL A 123 -0.05 -6.29 3.04
C VAL A 123 0.81 -5.04 3.11
N PHE A 124 1.93 -5.07 2.40
CA PHE A 124 2.82 -3.93 2.20
C PHE A 124 2.91 -3.62 0.71
N ILE A 125 2.48 -2.41 0.32
CA ILE A 125 2.42 -2.01 -1.08
C ILE A 125 3.67 -1.21 -1.42
N LEU A 126 4.45 -1.70 -2.39
CA LEU A 126 5.66 -1.06 -2.90
C LEU A 126 5.34 -0.33 -4.19
N MET A 127 5.46 0.99 -4.16
CA MET A 127 5.24 1.89 -5.29
C MET A 127 6.48 2.73 -5.58
N GLY A 128 6.46 3.43 -6.70
CA GLY A 128 7.56 4.31 -7.10
C GLY A 128 7.84 4.26 -8.60
N GLN A 129 9.12 4.31 -8.96
CA GLN A 129 9.55 4.19 -10.35
C GLN A 129 10.59 3.07 -10.53
N SER A 130 11.51 3.21 -11.48
CA SER A 130 12.45 2.13 -11.86
C SER A 130 13.30 1.58 -10.71
N ASN A 131 13.66 2.38 -9.70
CA ASN A 131 14.40 1.88 -8.54
C ASN A 131 13.51 1.05 -7.60
N ALA A 132 12.22 1.40 -7.43
CA ALA A 132 11.26 0.54 -6.75
C ALA A 132 10.97 -0.74 -7.54
N LEU A 133 10.86 -0.61 -8.88
CA LEU A 133 10.68 -1.75 -9.79
C LEU A 133 11.84 -2.75 -9.68
N GLY A 134 13.08 -2.24 -9.70
CA GLY A 134 14.30 -3.01 -9.55
C GLY A 134 15.03 -3.28 -10.86
N ALA A 135 16.36 -3.05 -10.81
CA ALA A 135 17.28 -3.32 -11.91
C ALA A 135 18.54 -4.06 -11.44
N GLY A 136 18.59 -4.51 -10.19
CA GLY A 136 19.69 -5.31 -9.64
C GLY A 136 19.81 -6.64 -10.38
N LYS A 137 21.02 -7.00 -10.82
CA LYS A 137 21.26 -8.23 -11.57
C LYS A 137 21.35 -9.42 -10.60
N VAL A 138 20.44 -10.39 -10.70
CA VAL A 138 20.42 -11.59 -9.84
C VAL A 138 21.70 -12.41 -9.98
N ALA A 139 22.29 -12.52 -11.17
CA ALA A 139 23.56 -13.22 -11.36
C ALA A 139 24.71 -12.60 -10.51
N ASN A 140 24.72 -11.26 -10.39
CA ASN A 140 25.70 -10.58 -9.54
C ASN A 140 25.39 -10.79 -8.05
N LEU A 141 24.11 -10.88 -7.65
CA LEU A 141 23.72 -11.19 -6.29
C LEU A 141 24.21 -12.57 -5.88
N GLU A 142 24.16 -13.55 -6.77
CA GLU A 142 24.66 -14.89 -6.50
C GLU A 142 26.14 -14.89 -6.12
N THR A 143 26.96 -14.11 -6.84
CA THR A 143 28.38 -13.90 -6.49
C THR A 143 28.52 -13.23 -5.11
N VAL A 144 27.76 -12.17 -4.86
CA VAL A 144 27.80 -11.44 -3.58
C VAL A 144 27.44 -12.34 -2.40
N VAL A 145 26.43 -13.18 -2.55
CA VAL A 145 25.94 -14.04 -1.46
C VAL A 145 26.85 -15.28 -1.30
N LYS A 146 27.12 -16.00 -2.38
CA LYS A 146 27.84 -17.28 -2.30
C LYS A 146 29.33 -17.13 -2.14
N GLN A 147 29.95 -16.14 -2.80
CA GLN A 147 31.40 -15.92 -2.74
C GLN A 147 31.79 -14.91 -1.65
N ASN A 148 31.13 -13.74 -1.61
CA ASN A 148 31.47 -12.67 -0.65
C ASN A 148 30.80 -12.84 0.71
N LYS A 149 29.93 -13.87 0.88
CA LYS A 149 29.24 -14.20 2.14
C LYS A 149 28.38 -13.08 2.72
N LYS A 150 27.91 -12.15 1.87
CA LYS A 150 26.94 -11.13 2.27
C LYS A 150 25.52 -11.72 2.23
N TYR A 151 24.62 -11.17 3.02
CA TYR A 151 23.22 -11.59 3.10
C TYR A 151 23.02 -13.10 3.31
N PRO A 152 23.70 -13.72 4.31
CA PRO A 152 23.72 -15.18 4.49
C PRO A 152 22.32 -15.77 4.71
N TYR A 153 21.36 -14.97 5.19
CA TYR A 153 19.97 -15.36 5.41
C TYR A 153 19.20 -15.65 4.10
N LEU A 154 19.75 -15.28 2.95
CA LEU A 154 19.16 -15.62 1.64
C LEU A 154 19.38 -17.07 1.23
N LEU A 155 20.27 -17.79 1.92
CA LEU A 155 20.57 -19.20 1.64
C LEU A 155 20.06 -20.10 2.76
N ASP A 156 19.59 -21.29 2.38
CA ASP A 156 19.33 -22.39 3.31
C ASP A 156 20.62 -23.10 3.74
N GLY A 157 20.51 -24.07 4.64
CA GLY A 157 21.65 -24.85 5.11
C GLY A 157 22.36 -25.67 4.03
N ALA A 158 21.75 -25.89 2.88
CA ALA A 158 22.31 -26.57 1.71
C ALA A 158 22.93 -25.61 0.67
N GLY A 159 22.83 -24.29 0.90
CA GLY A 159 23.34 -23.27 0.01
C GLY A 159 22.42 -22.92 -1.17
N ASN A 160 21.15 -23.32 -1.11
CA ASN A 160 20.14 -22.93 -2.07
C ASN A 160 19.46 -21.63 -1.64
N TRP A 161 18.82 -20.92 -2.58
CA TRP A 161 17.97 -19.78 -2.25
C TRP A 161 16.81 -20.22 -1.35
N VAL A 162 16.66 -19.54 -0.21
CA VAL A 162 15.54 -19.77 0.70
C VAL A 162 14.22 -19.49 -0.01
N VAL A 163 13.22 -20.34 0.21
CA VAL A 163 11.84 -20.08 -0.14
C VAL A 163 11.07 -19.77 1.14
N ARG A 164 10.56 -18.54 1.28
CA ARG A 164 9.81 -18.09 2.45
C ARG A 164 8.33 -18.36 2.27
N GLN A 165 7.80 -19.37 2.95
CA GLN A 165 6.38 -19.73 2.92
C GLN A 165 5.50 -18.83 3.81
N ASP A 166 6.09 -17.82 4.43
CA ASP A 166 5.44 -16.80 5.25
C ASP A 166 5.35 -15.44 4.56
N VAL A 167 6.16 -15.21 3.52
CA VAL A 167 6.19 -13.97 2.74
C VAL A 167 5.90 -14.26 1.28
N ARG A 168 4.89 -13.61 0.71
CA ARG A 168 4.56 -13.70 -0.71
C ARG A 168 4.99 -12.46 -1.47
N ASN A 169 5.66 -12.68 -2.60
CA ASN A 169 6.06 -11.64 -3.53
C ASN A 169 5.06 -11.60 -4.69
N VAL A 170 4.28 -10.52 -4.75
CA VAL A 170 3.31 -10.28 -5.82
C VAL A 170 3.72 -9.03 -6.57
N ARG A 171 3.87 -9.13 -7.88
CA ARG A 171 4.20 -8.00 -8.74
C ARG A 171 3.19 -7.85 -9.85
N VAL A 172 2.53 -6.71 -9.86
CA VAL A 172 1.64 -6.26 -10.93
C VAL A 172 2.22 -5.02 -11.59
N MET A 173 1.88 -4.77 -12.84
CA MET A 173 2.35 -3.60 -13.57
C MET A 173 1.37 -3.24 -14.67
N CYS A 174 1.09 -1.95 -14.80
CA CYS A 174 0.39 -1.35 -15.92
C CYS A 174 1.16 -0.14 -16.45
N SER A 175 0.80 0.33 -17.64
CA SER A 175 1.30 1.59 -18.18
C SER A 175 0.14 2.58 -18.24
N GLY A 176 0.22 3.64 -17.45
CA GLY A 176 -0.91 4.52 -17.18
C GLY A 176 -2.07 3.75 -16.54
N ALA A 177 -3.30 4.16 -16.79
CA ALA A 177 -4.52 3.47 -16.33
C ALA A 177 -4.97 2.34 -17.28
N GLY A 178 -4.04 1.72 -17.98
CA GLY A 178 -4.30 0.58 -18.85
C GLY A 178 -4.53 -0.72 -18.08
N PRO A 179 -4.78 -1.83 -18.79
CA PRO A 179 -4.87 -3.12 -18.14
C PRO A 179 -3.52 -3.48 -17.50
N TRP A 180 -3.59 -3.99 -16.29
CA TRP A 180 -2.40 -4.48 -15.60
C TRP A 180 -2.10 -5.95 -15.98
N LYS A 181 -0.85 -6.35 -15.74
CA LYS A 181 -0.37 -7.73 -15.90
C LYS A 181 0.25 -8.22 -14.61
N LEU A 182 0.04 -9.49 -14.29
CA LEU A 182 0.71 -10.19 -13.21
C LEU A 182 2.08 -10.67 -13.70
N TYR A 183 3.14 -10.31 -12.98
CA TYR A 183 4.52 -10.70 -13.29
C TYR A 183 5.09 -11.70 -12.28
N ASN A 184 4.74 -11.56 -11.00
CA ASN A 184 5.13 -12.49 -9.95
C ASN A 184 3.92 -12.78 -9.05
N ASN A 185 3.78 -14.04 -8.66
CA ASN A 185 2.87 -14.52 -7.63
C ASN A 185 3.48 -15.78 -7.00
N GLU A 186 4.49 -15.60 -6.17
CA GLU A 186 5.28 -16.69 -5.63
C GLU A 186 5.59 -16.47 -4.15
N TRP A 187 5.85 -17.55 -3.43
CA TRP A 187 6.52 -17.46 -2.13
C TRP A 187 7.90 -16.84 -2.32
N MET A 188 8.26 -15.90 -1.44
CA MET A 188 9.44 -15.08 -1.67
C MET A 188 10.71 -15.92 -1.73
N THR A 189 11.36 -15.86 -2.87
CA THR A 189 12.67 -16.47 -3.16
C THR A 189 13.39 -15.64 -4.21
N ILE A 190 14.70 -15.71 -4.25
CA ILE A 190 15.47 -15.06 -5.31
C ILE A 190 15.21 -15.79 -6.63
N SER A 191 14.61 -15.09 -7.58
CA SER A 191 14.20 -15.62 -8.88
C SER A 191 14.38 -14.60 -10.00
N GLY A 192 14.28 -15.04 -11.25
CA GLY A 192 14.34 -14.19 -12.42
C GLY A 192 15.73 -13.63 -12.73
N LYS A 193 15.79 -12.57 -13.56
CA LYS A 193 17.05 -11.94 -14.02
C LYS A 193 17.38 -10.66 -13.27
N THR A 194 16.37 -9.96 -12.79
CA THR A 194 16.50 -8.68 -12.09
C THR A 194 15.71 -8.68 -10.80
N MET A 195 16.16 -7.89 -9.85
CA MET A 195 15.56 -7.72 -8.54
C MET A 195 15.46 -6.24 -8.17
N GLY A 196 14.57 -5.94 -7.26
CA GLY A 196 14.44 -4.64 -6.60
C GLY A 196 14.59 -4.77 -5.08
N PRO A 197 14.09 -3.77 -4.31
CA PRO A 197 14.22 -3.75 -2.86
C PRO A 197 13.30 -4.77 -2.15
N GLU A 198 12.38 -5.44 -2.84
CA GLU A 198 11.38 -6.34 -2.26
C GLU A 198 11.97 -7.44 -1.38
N PHE A 199 13.14 -7.98 -1.74
CA PHE A 199 13.77 -9.04 -0.95
C PHE A 199 14.34 -8.49 0.36
N GLY A 200 15.08 -7.36 0.28
CA GLY A 200 15.57 -6.66 1.47
C GLY A 200 14.43 -6.21 2.40
N ILE A 201 13.27 -5.87 1.85
CA ILE A 201 12.06 -5.51 2.60
C ILE A 201 11.39 -6.75 3.22
N GLY A 202 11.19 -7.79 2.42
CA GLY A 202 10.36 -8.93 2.82
C GLY A 202 10.99 -9.82 3.88
N PHE A 203 12.31 -10.00 3.88
CA PHE A 203 12.98 -10.83 4.88
C PHE A 203 12.83 -10.30 6.30
N PRO A 204 13.16 -9.04 6.62
CA PRO A 204 12.96 -8.52 7.97
C PRO A 204 11.49 -8.47 8.38
N LEU A 205 10.57 -8.17 7.46
CA LEU A 205 9.14 -8.17 7.77
C LEU A 205 8.64 -9.57 8.13
N GLY A 206 8.98 -10.59 7.35
CA GLY A 206 8.59 -11.96 7.67
C GLY A 206 9.21 -12.48 8.97
N ASN A 207 10.43 -12.04 9.32
CA ASN A 207 11.02 -12.40 10.62
C ASN A 207 10.39 -11.66 11.80
N ALA A 208 9.86 -10.47 11.57
CA ALA A 208 9.29 -9.61 12.61
C ALA A 208 7.80 -9.86 12.86
N ILE A 209 7.05 -10.30 11.85
CA ILE A 209 5.59 -10.35 11.88
C ILE A 209 5.13 -11.80 12.00
N ASP A 210 4.41 -12.11 13.06
CA ASP A 210 3.79 -13.42 13.26
C ASP A 210 2.43 -13.52 12.56
N ALA A 211 2.43 -13.33 11.23
CA ALA A 211 1.27 -13.45 10.34
C ALA A 211 1.76 -13.59 8.89
N PRO A 212 0.91 -14.04 7.93
CA PRO A 212 1.27 -14.02 6.52
C PRO A 212 1.58 -12.60 6.03
N VAL A 213 2.66 -12.44 5.28
CA VAL A 213 3.09 -11.13 4.72
C VAL A 213 2.98 -11.15 3.20
N MET A 214 2.38 -10.14 2.61
CA MET A 214 2.39 -9.89 1.17
C MET A 214 3.21 -8.63 0.87
N ILE A 215 4.25 -8.76 0.04
CA ILE A 215 4.88 -7.62 -0.61
C ILE A 215 4.23 -7.48 -1.99
N LEU A 216 3.36 -6.47 -2.12
CA LEU A 216 2.64 -6.18 -3.35
C LEU A 216 3.31 -5.02 -4.08
N LYS A 217 4.07 -5.32 -5.12
CA LYS A 217 4.73 -4.33 -5.97
C LYS A 217 3.80 -3.91 -7.10
N SER A 218 3.40 -2.63 -7.10
CA SER A 218 2.60 -2.00 -8.15
C SER A 218 3.28 -0.72 -8.59
N CYS A 219 4.15 -0.81 -9.60
CA CYS A 219 4.90 0.32 -10.12
C CYS A 219 5.48 0.02 -11.50
N ILE A 220 5.83 1.10 -12.23
CA ILE A 220 6.53 1.03 -13.51
C ILE A 220 7.62 2.11 -13.56
N GLY A 221 8.64 1.92 -14.39
CA GLY A 221 9.76 2.87 -14.52
C GLY A 221 9.39 4.21 -15.14
N ASN A 222 10.24 5.24 -14.88
CA ASN A 222 10.19 6.56 -15.52
C ASN A 222 8.86 7.32 -15.29
N ARG A 223 8.43 7.42 -14.04
CA ARG A 223 7.20 8.10 -13.60
C ARG A 223 7.51 9.24 -12.62
N ALA A 224 6.97 10.42 -12.90
CA ALA A 224 7.08 11.60 -12.03
C ALA A 224 5.93 11.59 -11.00
N LEU A 225 6.23 11.94 -9.76
CA LEU A 225 5.21 12.16 -8.75
C LEU A 225 4.35 13.39 -9.09
N SER A 226 4.99 14.43 -9.61
CA SER A 226 4.31 15.70 -9.94
C SER A 226 3.54 15.66 -11.27
N TRP A 227 3.43 14.50 -11.92
CA TRP A 227 2.64 14.33 -13.13
C TRP A 227 1.99 12.94 -13.21
N ASP A 228 2.78 11.87 -13.46
CA ASP A 228 2.27 10.53 -13.72
C ASP A 228 1.57 9.93 -12.50
N LEU A 229 2.20 10.07 -11.33
CA LEU A 229 1.75 9.57 -10.03
C LEU A 229 1.06 10.65 -9.19
N LEU A 230 0.64 11.77 -9.81
CA LEU A 230 -0.02 12.85 -9.09
C LEU A 230 -1.29 12.29 -8.40
N PRO A 231 -1.41 12.42 -7.07
CA PRO A 231 -2.49 11.78 -6.34
C PRO A 231 -3.78 12.59 -6.35
N PRO A 232 -4.94 11.98 -6.09
CA PRO A 232 -6.19 12.68 -5.84
C PRO A 232 -6.03 13.76 -4.76
N GLY A 233 -6.60 14.93 -5.02
CA GLY A 233 -6.51 16.10 -4.13
C GLY A 233 -5.24 16.95 -4.29
N ALA A 234 -4.29 16.55 -5.14
CA ALA A 234 -3.20 17.43 -5.56
C ALA A 234 -3.67 18.42 -6.65
N ASP A 235 -3.05 19.61 -6.69
CA ASP A 235 -3.34 20.59 -7.71
C ASP A 235 -3.04 20.02 -9.10
N GLY A 236 -4.01 20.10 -10.00
CA GLY A 236 -3.88 19.61 -11.37
C GLY A 236 -4.15 18.11 -11.56
N TYR A 237 -4.44 17.35 -10.51
CA TYR A 237 -4.91 15.96 -10.67
C TYR A 237 -6.15 15.94 -11.58
N ALA A 238 -6.08 15.15 -12.65
CA ALA A 238 -7.13 15.09 -13.68
C ALA A 238 -7.74 13.69 -13.83
N GLY A 239 -7.42 12.79 -12.89
CA GLY A 239 -7.88 11.40 -12.88
C GLY A 239 -9.21 11.18 -12.16
N ASN A 240 -9.63 9.92 -12.16
CA ASN A 240 -10.74 9.43 -11.36
C ASN A 240 -10.48 7.94 -11.07
N LEU A 241 -10.08 7.64 -9.84
CA LEU A 241 -9.74 6.28 -9.44
C LEU A 241 -10.92 5.31 -9.54
N ALA A 242 -12.15 5.77 -9.29
CA ALA A 242 -13.34 4.92 -9.40
C ALA A 242 -13.65 4.52 -10.86
N THR A 243 -13.41 5.43 -11.80
CA THR A 243 -13.63 5.24 -13.23
C THR A 243 -12.44 5.77 -14.04
N PRO A 244 -11.26 5.11 -13.96
CA PRO A 244 -10.06 5.60 -14.63
C PRO A 244 -10.27 5.70 -16.14
N ARG A 245 -9.92 6.84 -16.71
CA ARG A 245 -9.89 6.97 -18.16
C ARG A 245 -8.77 6.09 -18.70
N LYS A 246 -9.07 5.26 -19.71
CA LYS A 246 -8.07 4.44 -20.39
C LYS A 246 -7.54 5.22 -21.60
N PRO A 247 -6.38 5.88 -21.51
CA PRO A 247 -5.82 6.58 -22.66
C PRO A 247 -5.53 5.59 -23.78
N LYS A 248 -5.83 5.98 -25.02
CA LYS A 248 -5.52 5.17 -26.20
C LYS A 248 -4.03 5.23 -26.54
N ASP A 249 -3.40 6.34 -26.21
CA ASP A 249 -2.01 6.68 -26.56
C ASP A 249 -1.38 7.46 -25.39
N VAL A 250 -0.06 7.49 -25.30
CA VAL A 250 0.69 8.29 -24.32
C VAL A 250 0.38 9.78 -24.40
N LYS A 251 0.07 10.30 -25.59
CA LYS A 251 -0.35 11.70 -25.80
C LYS A 251 -1.68 12.06 -25.11
N ASP A 252 -2.52 11.05 -24.82
CA ASP A 252 -3.81 11.24 -24.15
C ASP A 252 -3.69 11.12 -22.63
N TRP A 253 -2.47 10.99 -22.11
CA TRP A 253 -2.23 10.85 -20.68
C TRP A 253 -2.61 12.13 -19.93
N TYR A 254 -3.21 11.93 -18.80
CA TYR A 254 -3.61 12.98 -17.86
C TYR A 254 -2.77 12.93 -16.59
N ALA A 255 -2.70 14.04 -15.86
CA ALA A 255 -2.02 14.08 -14.57
C ALA A 255 -2.69 13.13 -13.58
N GLY A 256 -1.90 12.19 -13.03
CA GLY A 256 -2.37 11.11 -12.15
C GLY A 256 -2.70 9.79 -12.83
N VAL A 257 -2.50 9.67 -14.14
CA VAL A 257 -2.85 8.45 -14.90
C VAL A 257 -2.17 7.18 -14.38
N GLN A 258 -0.92 7.29 -13.94
CA GLN A 258 -0.20 6.14 -13.39
C GLN A 258 -0.58 5.88 -11.95
N TYR A 259 -0.91 6.93 -11.16
CA TYR A 259 -1.50 6.74 -9.83
C TYR A 259 -2.78 5.90 -9.92
N ASP A 260 -3.71 6.30 -10.78
CA ASP A 260 -4.97 5.57 -10.99
C ASP A 260 -4.72 4.12 -11.41
N GLY A 261 -3.73 3.89 -12.28
CA GLY A 261 -3.38 2.56 -12.77
C GLY A 261 -2.76 1.67 -11.68
N ASP A 262 -1.75 2.18 -10.99
CA ASP A 262 -1.01 1.39 -9.99
C ASP A 262 -1.88 1.08 -8.76
N VAL A 263 -2.68 2.06 -8.30
CA VAL A 263 -3.62 1.86 -7.18
C VAL A 263 -4.72 0.89 -7.56
N ARG A 264 -5.32 1.03 -8.78
CA ARG A 264 -6.34 0.09 -9.24
C ARG A 264 -5.80 -1.34 -9.35
N ALA A 265 -4.61 -1.53 -9.91
CA ALA A 265 -3.99 -2.85 -10.04
C ALA A 265 -3.76 -3.49 -8.66
N ALA A 266 -3.33 -2.72 -7.68
CA ALA A 266 -3.15 -3.22 -6.31
C ALA A 266 -4.50 -3.54 -5.64
N LEU A 267 -5.52 -2.69 -5.79
CA LEU A 267 -6.87 -2.95 -5.27
C LEU A 267 -7.50 -4.20 -5.89
N ASP A 268 -7.31 -4.43 -7.19
CA ASP A 268 -7.80 -5.63 -7.88
C ASP A 268 -7.15 -6.92 -7.31
N VAL A 269 -5.84 -6.88 -7.01
CA VAL A 269 -5.16 -7.99 -6.32
C VAL A 269 -5.77 -8.26 -4.96
N LEU A 270 -6.03 -7.20 -4.18
CA LEU A 270 -6.60 -7.33 -2.83
C LEU A 270 -8.05 -7.81 -2.85
N ALA A 271 -8.82 -7.42 -3.87
CA ALA A 271 -10.19 -7.89 -4.07
C ALA A 271 -10.26 -9.41 -4.37
N ASP A 272 -9.20 -9.95 -4.99
CA ASP A 272 -9.06 -11.39 -5.28
C ASP A 272 -8.00 -12.06 -4.41
N LEU A 273 -8.03 -11.79 -3.10
CA LEU A 273 -7.05 -12.31 -2.13
C LEU A 273 -6.87 -13.83 -2.22
N LYS A 274 -7.94 -14.58 -2.51
CA LYS A 274 -7.92 -16.05 -2.55
C LYS A 274 -7.02 -16.62 -3.65
N THR A 275 -6.81 -15.91 -4.74
CA THR A 275 -5.86 -16.30 -5.80
C THR A 275 -4.41 -16.29 -5.26
N TYR A 276 -4.13 -15.48 -4.27
CA TYR A 276 -2.80 -15.33 -3.68
C TYR A 276 -2.65 -16.12 -2.38
N TYR A 277 -3.69 -16.14 -1.57
CA TYR A 277 -3.77 -16.83 -0.27
C TYR A 277 -5.09 -17.59 -0.18
N PRO A 278 -5.18 -18.84 -0.67
CA PRO A 278 -6.44 -19.61 -0.72
C PRO A 278 -7.12 -19.75 0.63
N ASP A 279 -6.33 -19.91 1.69
CA ASP A 279 -6.82 -20.16 3.06
C ASP A 279 -7.05 -18.89 3.87
N ALA A 280 -6.61 -17.72 3.38
CA ALA A 280 -6.78 -16.47 4.09
C ALA A 280 -8.23 -15.96 4.01
N LYS A 281 -8.72 -15.47 5.16
CA LYS A 281 -10.08 -14.91 5.28
C LYS A 281 -10.12 -13.40 5.12
N LYS A 282 -9.03 -12.71 5.44
CA LYS A 282 -8.93 -11.24 5.44
C LYS A 282 -7.48 -10.78 5.30
N TYR A 283 -7.33 -9.53 4.96
CA TYR A 283 -6.04 -8.83 4.93
C TYR A 283 -6.13 -7.50 5.68
N GLU A 284 -4.97 -6.91 5.94
CA GLU A 284 -4.79 -5.55 6.41
C GLU A 284 -3.69 -4.89 5.59
N VAL A 285 -3.92 -3.70 5.06
CA VAL A 285 -2.86 -2.88 4.46
C VAL A 285 -2.09 -2.23 5.60
N ALA A 286 -0.99 -2.87 6.00
CA ALA A 286 -0.17 -2.47 7.14
C ALA A 286 0.78 -1.31 6.81
N GLY A 287 1.18 -1.18 5.54
CA GLY A 287 2.08 -0.10 5.16
C GLY A 287 2.34 0.03 3.68
N PHE A 288 3.03 1.14 3.36
CA PHE A 288 3.46 1.48 2.01
C PHE A 288 4.97 1.68 1.99
N PHE A 289 5.57 1.30 0.88
CA PHE A 289 6.95 1.61 0.53
C PHE A 289 7.01 2.46 -0.73
N PHE A 290 7.92 3.44 -0.76
CA PHE A 290 8.04 4.34 -1.90
C PHE A 290 9.50 4.67 -2.22
N TRP A 291 9.90 4.47 -3.48
CA TRP A 291 11.24 4.83 -3.96
C TRP A 291 11.15 5.47 -5.34
N GLN A 292 11.18 6.81 -5.36
CA GLN A 292 10.91 7.62 -6.55
C GLN A 292 11.53 9.01 -6.39
N GLY A 293 11.77 9.73 -7.48
CA GLY A 293 12.15 11.15 -7.46
C GLY A 293 12.99 11.59 -8.66
N GLU A 294 13.76 10.70 -9.30
CA GLU A 294 14.69 11.06 -10.38
C GLU A 294 13.97 11.71 -11.57
N LYS A 295 12.74 11.26 -11.88
CA LYS A 295 11.96 11.82 -12.99
C LYS A 295 11.54 13.26 -12.72
N ASP A 296 11.21 13.59 -11.48
CA ASP A 296 10.80 14.94 -11.08
C ASP A 296 11.97 15.93 -11.13
N CYS A 297 13.19 15.47 -10.87
CA CYS A 297 14.39 16.28 -11.06
C CYS A 297 14.64 16.71 -12.51
N GLY A 298 13.95 16.11 -13.47
CA GLY A 298 14.06 16.50 -14.89
C GLY A 298 13.33 17.79 -15.27
N LYS A 299 12.46 18.33 -14.39
CA LYS A 299 11.74 19.60 -14.61
C LYS A 299 11.65 20.41 -13.31
N ALA A 300 12.00 21.68 -13.40
CA ALA A 300 12.03 22.56 -12.23
C ALA A 300 10.67 22.66 -11.53
N GLU A 301 9.60 22.84 -12.30
CA GLU A 301 8.23 22.93 -11.78
C GLU A 301 7.76 21.63 -11.07
N TRP A 302 8.25 20.47 -11.50
CA TRP A 302 7.94 19.19 -10.84
C TRP A 302 8.69 19.05 -9.52
N ALA A 303 9.98 19.42 -9.52
CA ALA A 303 10.78 19.40 -8.30
C ALA A 303 10.25 20.41 -7.25
N ASP A 304 9.76 21.58 -7.69
CA ASP A 304 9.18 22.59 -6.80
C ASP A 304 7.87 22.15 -6.16
N ALA A 305 7.05 21.39 -6.88
CA ALA A 305 5.77 20.86 -6.38
C ALA A 305 5.94 19.54 -5.58
N TYR A 306 7.12 18.92 -5.61
CA TYR A 306 7.31 17.55 -5.15
C TYR A 306 6.93 17.35 -3.70
N GLU A 307 7.33 18.23 -2.79
CA GLU A 307 7.03 18.09 -1.36
C GLU A 307 5.52 18.11 -1.09
N LYS A 308 4.80 19.09 -1.66
CA LYS A 308 3.34 19.18 -1.54
C LYS A 308 2.64 17.92 -2.07
N ASN A 309 3.11 17.45 -3.22
CA ASN A 309 2.56 16.26 -3.86
C ASN A 309 2.87 14.98 -3.07
N LEU A 310 4.06 14.86 -2.45
CA LEU A 310 4.42 13.73 -1.61
C LEU A 310 3.57 13.65 -0.34
N VAL A 311 3.32 14.78 0.31
CA VAL A 311 2.39 14.85 1.46
C VAL A 311 1.01 14.38 1.05
N GLN A 312 0.49 14.87 -0.08
CA GLN A 312 -0.81 14.48 -0.60
C GLN A 312 -0.84 13.01 -1.03
N PHE A 313 0.25 12.48 -1.61
CA PHE A 313 0.38 11.08 -2.02
C PHE A 313 0.25 10.13 -0.82
N ILE A 314 0.93 10.41 0.29
CA ILE A 314 0.82 9.63 1.52
C ILE A 314 -0.63 9.61 2.04
N LYS A 315 -1.28 10.77 2.05
CA LYS A 315 -2.67 10.91 2.51
C LYS A 315 -3.65 10.19 1.58
N ALA A 316 -3.46 10.33 0.26
CA ALA A 316 -4.32 9.71 -0.74
C ALA A 316 -4.22 8.18 -0.69
N LEU A 317 -3.02 7.59 -0.59
CA LEU A 317 -2.87 6.14 -0.46
C LEU A 317 -3.58 5.60 0.78
N ARG A 318 -3.42 6.24 1.93
CA ARG A 318 -4.13 5.83 3.15
C ARG A 318 -5.65 5.88 3.01
N LYS A 319 -6.16 6.86 2.28
CA LYS A 319 -7.58 7.00 1.98
C LYS A 319 -8.06 5.94 0.99
N ASP A 320 -7.37 5.80 -0.13
CA ASP A 320 -7.82 4.97 -1.25
C ASP A 320 -7.71 3.46 -0.96
N PHE A 321 -6.83 3.07 -0.04
CA PHE A 321 -6.76 1.71 0.50
C PHE A 321 -7.51 1.52 1.83
N GLU A 322 -8.29 2.51 2.29
CA GLU A 322 -9.03 2.48 3.57
C GLU A 322 -8.13 2.10 4.76
N ALA A 323 -6.87 2.55 4.73
CA ALA A 323 -5.83 2.19 5.68
C ALA A 323 -5.25 3.43 6.40
N PRO A 324 -6.05 4.16 7.20
CA PRO A 324 -5.64 5.44 7.79
C PRO A 324 -4.43 5.31 8.73
N ASN A 325 -4.20 4.12 9.29
CA ASN A 325 -3.10 3.83 10.20
C ASN A 325 -1.89 3.19 9.52
N ALA A 326 -1.97 2.88 8.21
CA ALA A 326 -0.88 2.25 7.49
C ALA A 326 0.39 3.10 7.58
N LYS A 327 1.48 2.44 7.92
CA LYS A 327 2.80 3.07 8.02
C LYS A 327 3.33 3.39 6.62
N PHE A 328 4.22 4.36 6.52
CA PHE A 328 4.81 4.74 5.24
C PHE A 328 6.33 4.85 5.36
N VAL A 329 7.05 4.12 4.52
CA VAL A 329 8.51 4.18 4.46
C VAL A 329 8.94 4.56 3.06
N LEU A 330 9.78 5.58 2.95
CA LEU A 330 10.36 5.97 1.67
C LEU A 330 11.89 5.98 1.73
N ALA A 331 12.52 5.82 0.57
CA ALA A 331 13.95 5.97 0.42
C ALA A 331 14.27 7.22 -0.39
N THR A 332 15.32 7.95 0.01
CA THR A 332 15.85 9.07 -0.78
C THR A 332 16.50 8.54 -2.06
N LEU A 333 16.86 9.45 -2.96
CA LEU A 333 17.66 9.09 -4.13
C LEU A 333 19.11 8.81 -3.70
N GLY A 334 19.77 7.83 -4.32
CA GLY A 334 21.17 7.53 -4.06
C GLY A 334 22.10 8.67 -4.46
N GLU A 335 21.74 9.40 -5.52
CA GLU A 335 22.35 10.68 -5.91
C GLU A 335 21.31 11.79 -5.79
N HIS A 336 21.19 12.40 -4.64
CA HIS A 336 20.08 13.27 -4.28
C HIS A 336 20.09 14.69 -4.89
N THR A 337 21.12 15.07 -5.64
CA THR A 337 21.31 16.49 -6.00
C THR A 337 21.32 16.80 -7.49
N LYS A 338 21.54 15.84 -8.37
CA LYS A 338 21.67 16.13 -9.80
C LYS A 338 20.34 16.52 -10.43
N GLY A 339 20.31 17.71 -11.01
CA GLY A 339 19.23 18.20 -11.86
C GLY A 339 18.16 19.04 -11.16
N CYS A 340 17.99 18.95 -9.83
CA CYS A 340 16.97 19.70 -9.10
C CYS A 340 17.47 20.38 -7.80
N GLY A 341 18.77 20.55 -7.63
CA GLY A 341 19.33 20.95 -6.34
C GLY A 341 18.96 19.87 -5.30
N ASN A 342 18.61 20.28 -4.08
CA ASN A 342 18.18 19.35 -3.05
C ASN A 342 16.66 19.20 -2.93
N LYS A 343 15.85 19.81 -3.82
CA LYS A 343 14.40 19.93 -3.64
C LYS A 343 13.68 18.61 -3.36
N VAL A 344 13.95 17.58 -4.16
CA VAL A 344 13.35 16.24 -3.96
C VAL A 344 13.89 15.58 -2.69
N PHE A 345 15.19 15.70 -2.41
CA PHE A 345 15.78 15.21 -1.18
C PHE A 345 15.19 15.90 0.07
N ASP A 346 15.10 17.23 0.05
CA ASP A 346 14.55 18.02 1.13
C ASP A 346 13.07 17.64 1.37
N ALA A 347 12.31 17.38 0.32
CA ALA A 347 10.93 16.90 0.41
C ALA A 347 10.84 15.53 1.07
N HIS A 348 11.73 14.59 0.73
CA HIS A 348 11.81 13.29 1.39
C HIS A 348 12.11 13.42 2.88
N MET A 349 13.02 14.33 3.25
CA MET A 349 13.37 14.59 4.65
C MET A 349 12.27 15.37 5.38
N ALA A 350 11.53 16.24 4.68
CA ALA A 350 10.44 17.02 5.26
C ALA A 350 9.30 16.15 5.78
N VAL A 351 9.01 15.00 5.15
CA VAL A 351 7.94 14.08 5.58
C VAL A 351 8.40 13.06 6.61
N ASP A 352 9.69 13.01 6.97
CA ASP A 352 10.21 12.07 7.96
C ASP A 352 9.54 12.26 9.33
N GLY A 353 9.03 11.19 9.91
CA GLY A 353 8.27 11.24 11.16
C GLY A 353 9.09 11.50 12.41
N LYS A 354 10.43 11.47 12.34
CA LYS A 354 11.33 11.80 13.47
C LYS A 354 11.87 13.21 13.36
N LYS A 355 12.27 13.65 12.18
CA LYS A 355 13.00 14.91 11.94
C LYS A 355 12.31 15.87 10.98
N GLY A 356 11.24 15.43 10.32
CA GLY A 356 10.49 16.22 9.35
C GLY A 356 9.59 17.26 10.00
N LYS A 357 8.96 18.08 9.16
CA LYS A 357 8.17 19.25 9.59
C LYS A 357 6.66 19.01 9.69
N TYR A 358 6.18 17.80 9.35
CA TYR A 358 4.76 17.46 9.33
C TYR A 358 4.35 16.70 10.60
N PRO A 359 3.63 17.33 11.56
CA PRO A 359 3.24 16.69 12.82
C PRO A 359 2.39 15.43 12.63
N GLU A 360 1.55 15.39 11.60
CA GLU A 360 0.69 14.26 11.28
C GLU A 360 1.45 13.00 10.84
N PHE A 361 2.73 13.14 10.46
CA PHE A 361 3.60 12.02 10.08
C PHE A 361 4.44 11.46 11.24
N LYS A 362 4.37 12.09 12.41
CA LYS A 362 5.14 11.66 13.58
C LYS A 362 4.80 10.22 13.97
N GLY A 363 5.82 9.35 13.98
CA GLY A 363 5.69 7.94 14.36
C GLY A 363 4.96 7.04 13.36
N ASN A 364 4.63 7.56 12.16
CA ASN A 364 3.96 6.77 11.14
C ASN A 364 4.54 6.91 9.72
N VAL A 365 5.56 7.76 9.55
CA VAL A 365 6.36 7.87 8.33
C VAL A 365 7.84 7.78 8.70
N ALA A 366 8.64 7.11 7.87
CA ALA A 366 10.10 7.09 8.01
C ALA A 366 10.78 7.27 6.67
N THR A 367 11.87 8.04 6.66
CA THR A 367 12.71 8.26 5.48
C THR A 367 14.05 7.57 5.65
N VAL A 368 14.37 6.66 4.72
CA VAL A 368 15.67 6.00 4.63
C VAL A 368 16.61 6.85 3.78
N TYR A 369 17.72 7.28 4.37
CA TYR A 369 18.77 7.96 3.63
C TYR A 369 19.60 6.93 2.84
N SER A 370 19.34 6.81 1.55
CA SER A 370 19.85 5.73 0.71
C SER A 370 21.23 5.98 0.11
N ASN A 371 21.75 7.21 0.14
CA ASN A 371 23.05 7.55 -0.47
C ASN A 371 24.20 6.66 0.04
N PRO A 372 24.44 6.51 1.37
CA PRO A 372 25.53 5.67 1.88
C PRO A 372 25.29 4.16 1.68
N LEU A 373 24.07 3.75 1.34
CA LEU A 373 23.69 2.36 1.08
C LEU A 373 23.84 1.99 -0.40
N SER A 374 24.02 3.01 -1.26
CA SER A 374 24.03 2.85 -2.70
C SER A 374 25.42 2.47 -3.20
N MET A 375 25.48 1.43 -4.02
CA MET A 375 26.68 0.88 -4.63
C MET A 375 26.51 0.87 -6.15
N GLY A 376 27.58 1.03 -6.92
CA GLY A 376 27.53 0.87 -8.37
C GLY A 376 27.18 2.13 -9.17
N GLY A 377 27.25 3.33 -8.54
CA GLY A 377 27.14 4.62 -9.23
C GLY A 377 25.76 5.25 -9.17
N SER A 378 25.40 5.99 -10.21
CA SER A 378 24.24 6.87 -10.27
C SER A 378 22.89 6.16 -10.15
N GLY A 379 21.98 6.70 -9.32
CA GLY A 379 20.60 6.26 -9.21
C GLY A 379 19.85 6.30 -10.55
N ASN A 380 20.09 7.31 -11.40
CA ASN A 380 19.53 7.39 -12.76
C ASN A 380 20.03 6.29 -13.69
N GLY A 381 21.27 5.79 -13.47
CA GLY A 381 21.82 4.62 -14.14
C GLY A 381 21.45 3.31 -13.47
N HIS A 382 20.44 3.31 -12.57
CA HIS A 382 20.02 2.14 -11.80
C HIS A 382 21.19 1.47 -11.07
N TYR A 383 22.12 2.28 -10.56
CA TYR A 383 23.29 1.83 -9.81
C TYR A 383 24.15 0.80 -10.56
N GLY A 384 24.20 0.91 -11.91
CA GLY A 384 24.89 -0.07 -12.77
C GLY A 384 24.29 -1.48 -12.73
N GLY A 385 23.11 -1.63 -12.18
CA GLY A 385 22.46 -2.91 -11.92
C GLY A 385 23.09 -3.66 -10.73
N ASN A 386 23.75 -2.94 -9.81
CA ASN A 386 24.35 -3.53 -8.62
C ASN A 386 23.26 -4.01 -7.64
N PRO A 387 23.16 -5.31 -7.32
CA PRO A 387 22.13 -5.85 -6.45
C PRO A 387 22.30 -5.45 -4.99
N GLU A 388 23.54 -5.12 -4.55
CA GLU A 388 23.78 -4.71 -3.16
C GLU A 388 23.05 -3.41 -2.82
N THR A 389 22.89 -2.48 -3.76
CA THR A 389 22.09 -1.27 -3.54
C THR A 389 20.65 -1.64 -3.20
N TYR A 390 20.05 -2.53 -3.98
CA TYR A 390 18.65 -2.93 -3.78
C TYR A 390 18.46 -3.70 -2.48
N MET A 391 19.43 -4.56 -2.11
CA MET A 391 19.40 -5.26 -0.84
C MET A 391 19.57 -4.30 0.33
N ASN A 392 20.62 -3.47 0.34
CA ASN A 392 20.91 -2.54 1.43
C ASN A 392 19.77 -1.56 1.69
N VAL A 393 19.24 -0.94 0.61
CA VAL A 393 18.11 -0.01 0.72
C VAL A 393 16.85 -0.74 1.16
N GLY A 394 16.60 -1.93 0.61
CA GLY A 394 15.48 -2.77 0.99
C GLY A 394 15.52 -3.19 2.46
N GLU A 395 16.68 -3.66 2.97
CA GLU A 395 16.88 -3.99 4.39
C GLU A 395 16.60 -2.78 5.29
N ALA A 396 17.14 -1.62 4.95
CA ALA A 396 16.92 -0.40 5.72
C ALA A 396 15.44 0.04 5.70
N MET A 397 14.76 -0.10 4.55
CA MET A 397 13.32 0.19 4.45
C MET A 397 12.49 -0.81 5.27
N GLY A 398 12.79 -2.11 5.18
CA GLY A 398 12.12 -3.15 5.95
C GLY A 398 12.30 -2.95 7.45
N GLN A 399 13.53 -2.67 7.90
CA GLN A 399 13.82 -2.37 9.30
C GLN A 399 13.08 -1.11 9.79
N ALA A 400 13.06 -0.04 8.98
CA ALA A 400 12.32 1.18 9.33
C ALA A 400 10.81 0.90 9.46
N MET A 401 10.25 0.05 8.61
CA MET A 401 8.83 -0.36 8.72
C MET A 401 8.58 -1.14 10.01
N VAL A 402 9.43 -2.11 10.36
CA VAL A 402 9.32 -2.86 11.62
C VAL A 402 9.34 -1.92 12.82
N GLU A 403 10.23 -0.92 12.83
CA GLU A 403 10.28 0.09 13.89
C GLU A 403 8.99 0.92 14.00
N LEU A 404 8.38 1.29 12.85
CA LEU A 404 7.11 2.01 12.84
C LEU A 404 5.94 1.15 13.32
N LEU A 405 5.94 -0.15 13.03
CA LEU A 405 4.88 -1.08 13.42
C LEU A 405 4.86 -1.39 14.92
N LYS A 406 5.96 -1.15 15.65
CA LYS A 406 6.00 -1.25 17.13
C LYS A 406 5.10 -0.21 17.80
N ASN A 407 4.93 0.95 17.15
CA ASN A 407 4.23 2.09 17.69
C ASN A 407 2.79 2.10 17.14
#